data_48e116ad193b12d3fe66b4f8d28886b5
#
_entry.id   48e116ad193b12d3fe66b4f8d28886b5
#
_cell.length_a   1.000
_cell.length_b   1.000
_cell.length_c   1.000
_cell.angle_alpha   90.00
_cell.angle_beta   90.00
_cell.angle_gamma   90.00
#
_symmetry.space_group_name_H-M   'P 1'
#
loop_
_entity.id
_entity.type
_entity.pdbx_description
1 polymer ?
#
loop_
_entity_poly.entity_id
_entity_poly.type
_entity_poly.pdbx_seq_one_letter_code
_entity_poly.pdbx_strand_id
1 'polypeptide(L)'
;MSEESTTPDLVELARRSVEAEDLEAALSFYAPHAVWDASPWGMGVFEGQAAVRGFFEDWRSSYSGIERTAEELRDLGNEVTFAVILQTARVVGSSGSVQLRYAAVAQWKDGLIVRNTSYTDIDEARAAAERLAQEGDQR
;
A
#
# COMPACT_ATOMS: atom_id res chain seq x y z
N MET A 1 -14.50 19.17 -21.63
CA MET A 1 -14.24 18.90 -21.29
C MET A 1 -13.84 18.45 -20.62
N SER A 2 -13.76 18.39 -20.33
CA SER A 2 -13.35 17.90 -19.75
C SER A 2 -13.31 17.60 -18.84
N GLU A 3 -13.72 17.49 -18.30
CA GLU A 3 -13.63 17.20 -17.33
C GLU A 3 -13.32 16.06 -16.86
N GLU A 4 -13.84 15.46 -16.94
CA GLU A 4 -13.26 14.16 -16.94
C GLU A 4 -11.96 14.14 -16.23
N SER A 5 -11.28 15.09 -16.31
CA SER A 5 -10.01 15.22 -15.64
C SER A 5 -10.11 15.15 -14.12
N THR A 6 -11.32 15.06 -13.58
CA THR A 6 -11.49 14.99 -12.14
C THR A 6 -11.26 13.60 -11.58
N THR A 7 -11.17 12.57 -12.46
CA THR A 7 -10.92 11.20 -11.99
C THR A 7 -9.45 11.00 -11.71
N PRO A 8 -9.08 10.64 -10.49
CA PRO A 8 -7.66 10.42 -10.18
C PRO A 8 -7.08 9.26 -10.97
N ASP A 9 -5.81 9.38 -11.34
CA ASP A 9 -5.07 8.26 -11.90
C ASP A 9 -4.57 7.41 -10.73
N LEU A 10 -5.27 6.32 -10.46
CA LEU A 10 -4.95 5.50 -9.29
C LEU A 10 -3.61 4.81 -9.40
N VAL A 11 -3.17 4.46 -10.63
CA VAL A 11 -1.85 3.88 -10.78
C VAL A 11 -0.78 4.87 -10.35
N GLU A 12 -0.91 6.12 -10.75
CA GLU A 12 0.07 7.13 -10.36
C GLU A 12 0.02 7.42 -8.87
N LEU A 13 -1.18 7.50 -8.29
CA LEU A 13 -1.32 7.69 -6.84
C LEU A 13 -0.73 6.52 -6.08
N ALA A 14 -0.99 5.29 -6.54
CA ALA A 14 -0.44 4.11 -5.90
C ALA A 14 1.09 4.11 -5.96
N ARG A 15 1.66 4.50 -7.10
CA ARG A 15 3.11 4.59 -7.24
C ARG A 15 3.69 5.58 -6.24
N ARG A 16 3.08 6.75 -6.14
CA ARG A 16 3.55 7.78 -5.23
C ARG A 16 3.47 7.33 -3.77
N SER A 17 2.39 6.61 -3.41
CA SER A 17 2.25 6.15 -2.04
C SER A 17 3.29 5.09 -1.69
N VAL A 18 3.58 4.16 -2.62
CA VAL A 18 4.57 3.13 -2.41
C VAL A 18 5.97 3.72 -2.30
N GLU A 19 6.28 4.69 -3.17
CA GLU A 19 7.65 5.22 -3.28
C GLU A 19 7.86 6.47 -2.44
N ALA A 20 6.90 6.82 -1.59
CA ALA A 20 7.03 7.99 -0.71
C ALA A 20 8.23 7.81 0.22
N GLU A 21 9.06 8.87 0.32
CA GLU A 21 10.33 8.76 1.01
C GLU A 21 10.23 8.96 2.50
N ASP A 22 9.21 9.69 2.95
CA ASP A 22 9.07 9.92 4.38
C ASP A 22 7.66 9.57 4.84
N LEU A 23 7.54 9.48 6.17
CA LEU A 23 6.31 9.02 6.80
C LEU A 23 5.13 9.94 6.51
N GLU A 24 5.35 11.25 6.57
CA GLU A 24 4.25 12.19 6.35
C GLU A 24 3.75 12.10 4.92
N ALA A 25 4.66 11.98 3.95
CA ALA A 25 4.27 11.82 2.56
C ALA A 25 3.46 10.55 2.37
N ALA A 26 3.90 9.43 2.97
CA ALA A 26 3.18 8.16 2.85
C ALA A 26 1.78 8.27 3.46
N LEU A 27 1.66 8.87 4.64
CA LEU A 27 0.38 8.98 5.32
C LEU A 27 -0.59 9.91 4.61
N SER A 28 -0.08 10.86 3.82
CA SER A 28 -0.94 11.79 3.11
C SER A 28 -1.85 11.10 2.10
N PHE A 29 -1.53 9.87 1.71
CA PHE A 29 -2.38 9.11 0.77
C PHE A 29 -3.50 8.35 1.47
N TYR A 30 -3.56 8.36 2.80
CA TYR A 30 -4.51 7.57 3.57
C TYR A 30 -5.64 8.45 4.10
N ALA A 31 -6.87 7.92 4.03
CA ALA A 31 -8.02 8.57 4.64
C ALA A 31 -7.88 8.56 6.17
N PRO A 32 -8.57 9.48 6.88
CA PRO A 32 -8.46 9.54 8.34
C PRO A 32 -8.84 8.24 9.05
N HIS A 33 -9.77 7.48 8.47
CA HIS A 33 -10.22 6.22 9.07
C HIS A 33 -9.70 5.00 8.32
N ALA A 34 -8.61 5.17 7.59
CA ALA A 34 -8.05 4.08 6.78
C ALA A 34 -7.64 2.90 7.65
N VAL A 35 -7.72 1.72 7.06
CA VAL A 35 -7.31 0.48 7.71
C VAL A 35 -6.08 -0.06 6.98
N TRP A 36 -5.06 -0.39 7.73
CA TRP A 36 -3.93 -1.17 7.23
C TRP A 36 -4.09 -2.58 7.75
N ASP A 37 -4.35 -3.52 6.86
CA ASP A 37 -4.56 -4.91 7.21
C ASP A 37 -3.31 -5.70 6.85
N ALA A 38 -2.51 -6.02 7.85
CA ALA A 38 -1.30 -6.82 7.68
C ALA A 38 -1.52 -8.24 8.22
N SER A 39 -2.78 -8.65 8.41
CA SER A 39 -3.08 -9.98 8.93
C SER A 39 -2.61 -11.11 8.01
N PRO A 40 -2.64 -10.97 6.65
CA PRO A 40 -2.06 -12.03 5.82
C PRO A 40 -0.56 -12.22 6.05
N TRP A 41 0.08 -11.21 6.62
CA TRP A 41 1.51 -11.24 6.95
C TRP A 41 1.73 -11.66 8.40
N GLY A 42 0.65 -11.80 9.18
CA GLY A 42 0.75 -12.17 10.59
C GLY A 42 1.00 -11.01 11.52
N MET A 43 0.83 -9.78 11.04
CA MET A 43 1.17 -8.59 11.83
C MET A 43 -0.03 -7.84 12.37
N GLY A 44 -1.25 -8.27 12.05
CA GLY A 44 -2.45 -7.68 12.61
C GLY A 44 -3.11 -6.62 11.74
N VAL A 45 -4.08 -5.94 12.31
CA VAL A 45 -4.89 -4.93 11.62
C VAL A 45 -4.78 -3.63 12.41
N PHE A 46 -4.53 -2.53 11.70
CA PHE A 46 -4.36 -1.21 12.29
C PHE A 46 -5.41 -0.27 11.73
N GLU A 47 -6.24 0.30 12.58
CA GLU A 47 -7.37 1.12 12.17
C GLU A 47 -7.14 2.58 12.55
N GLY A 48 -7.32 3.46 11.56
CA GLY A 48 -7.15 4.89 11.73
C GLY A 48 -5.74 5.35 11.53
N GLN A 49 -5.59 6.63 11.17
CA GLN A 49 -4.26 7.16 10.84
C GLN A 49 -3.27 7.05 11.99
N ALA A 50 -3.72 7.22 13.23
CA ALA A 50 -2.79 7.15 14.36
C ALA A 50 -2.20 5.75 14.50
N ALA A 51 -3.01 4.71 14.34
CA ALA A 51 -2.54 3.33 14.42
C ALA A 51 -1.62 2.99 13.26
N VAL A 52 -1.98 3.45 12.06
CA VAL A 52 -1.15 3.23 10.87
C VAL A 52 0.19 3.93 11.03
N ARG A 53 0.19 5.16 11.56
CA ARG A 53 1.42 5.90 11.82
C ARG A 53 2.31 5.13 12.79
N GLY A 54 1.73 4.61 13.88
CA GLY A 54 2.50 3.87 14.87
C GLY A 54 3.16 2.64 14.26
N PHE A 55 2.43 1.91 13.42
CA PHE A 55 2.98 0.75 12.74
C PHE A 55 4.15 1.15 11.83
N PHE A 56 3.99 2.22 11.05
CA PHE A 56 5.05 2.67 10.15
C PHE A 56 6.28 3.13 10.93
N GLU A 57 6.07 3.82 12.05
CA GLU A 57 7.19 4.28 12.88
C GLU A 57 7.97 3.10 13.44
N ASP A 58 7.26 2.08 13.93
CA ASP A 58 7.91 0.88 14.44
C ASP A 58 8.67 0.16 13.34
N TRP A 59 8.07 0.05 12.17
CA TRP A 59 8.71 -0.61 11.04
C TRP A 59 10.01 0.10 10.66
N ARG A 60 9.95 1.43 10.57
CA ARG A 60 11.11 2.21 10.17
C ARG A 60 12.21 2.21 11.22
N SER A 61 11.86 2.03 12.49
CA SER A 61 12.87 2.07 13.56
C SER A 61 13.83 0.90 13.47
N SER A 62 13.45 -0.19 12.82
CA SER A 62 14.30 -1.38 12.67
C SER A 62 15.23 -1.28 11.47
N TYR A 63 15.10 -0.26 10.64
CA TYR A 63 15.83 -0.17 9.38
C TYR A 63 16.36 1.24 9.17
N SER A 64 17.45 1.33 8.39
CA SER A 64 17.95 2.59 7.89
C SER A 64 17.95 2.52 6.37
N GLY A 65 17.64 3.67 5.74
CA GLY A 65 17.70 3.74 4.29
C GLY A 65 16.73 2.81 3.57
N ILE A 66 15.45 2.81 3.99
CA ILE A 66 14.43 2.01 3.33
C ILE A 66 14.11 2.62 1.97
N GLU A 67 14.16 1.80 0.93
CA GLU A 67 13.75 2.18 -0.41
C GLU A 67 12.72 1.19 -0.91
N ARG A 68 11.65 1.68 -1.50
CA ARG A 68 10.60 0.85 -2.06
C ARG A 68 10.36 1.22 -3.51
N THR A 69 10.19 0.19 -4.34
CA THR A 69 9.92 0.34 -5.76
C THR A 69 8.71 -0.49 -6.10
N ALA A 70 7.77 0.10 -6.82
CA ALA A 70 6.63 -0.65 -7.32
C ALA A 70 7.06 -1.35 -8.61
N GLU A 71 7.17 -2.67 -8.54
CA GLU A 71 7.58 -3.47 -9.71
C GLU A 71 6.41 -3.75 -10.63
N GLU A 72 5.20 -3.80 -10.07
CA GLU A 72 3.98 -4.00 -10.84
C GLU A 72 2.90 -3.15 -10.19
N LEU A 73 2.12 -2.45 -11.02
CA LEU A 73 0.98 -1.66 -10.55
C LEU A 73 -0.16 -1.84 -11.51
N ARG A 74 -1.33 -2.17 -10.98
CA ARG A 74 -2.53 -2.35 -11.80
C ARG A 74 -3.72 -1.68 -11.15
N ASP A 75 -4.51 -1.02 -11.97
CA ASP A 75 -5.84 -0.54 -11.59
C ASP A 75 -6.83 -1.57 -12.09
N LEU A 76 -7.47 -2.28 -11.18
CA LEU A 76 -8.37 -3.38 -11.53
C LEU A 76 -9.82 -2.92 -11.70
N GLY A 77 -10.07 -1.62 -11.55
CA GLY A 77 -11.42 -1.09 -11.58
C GLY A 77 -12.04 -1.08 -10.19
N ASN A 78 -13.15 -0.38 -10.05
CA ASN A 78 -13.90 -0.28 -8.80
C ASN A 78 -13.05 0.22 -7.63
N GLU A 79 -12.08 1.10 -7.96
CA GLU A 79 -11.22 1.72 -6.97
C GLU A 79 -10.35 0.71 -6.22
N VAL A 80 -9.94 -0.36 -6.90
CA VAL A 80 -9.04 -1.38 -6.36
C VAL A 80 -7.73 -1.35 -7.15
N THR A 81 -6.61 -1.20 -6.45
CA THR A 81 -5.29 -1.33 -7.09
C THR A 81 -4.52 -2.49 -6.48
N PHE A 82 -3.65 -3.07 -7.29
CA PHE A 82 -2.77 -4.16 -6.92
C PHE A 82 -1.34 -3.73 -7.21
N ALA A 83 -0.44 -3.95 -6.25
CA ALA A 83 0.97 -3.59 -6.41
C ALA A 83 1.86 -4.72 -5.95
N VAL A 84 2.95 -4.95 -6.68
CA VAL A 84 4.07 -5.77 -6.21
C VAL A 84 5.19 -4.81 -5.87
N ILE A 85 5.70 -4.92 -4.67
CA ILE A 85 6.64 -3.95 -4.11
C ILE A 85 7.93 -4.66 -3.73
N LEU A 86 9.05 -4.10 -4.18
CA LEU A 86 10.38 -4.51 -3.73
C LEU A 86 10.87 -3.49 -2.73
N GLN A 87 11.15 -3.94 -1.53
CA GLN A 87 11.72 -3.09 -0.49
C GLN A 87 13.15 -3.52 -0.22
N THR A 88 14.05 -2.56 -0.24
CA THR A 88 15.45 -2.76 0.12
C THR A 88 15.75 -1.89 1.33
N ALA A 89 16.39 -2.45 2.34
CA ALA A 89 16.65 -1.70 3.56
C ALA A 89 17.90 -2.24 4.24
N ARG A 90 18.51 -1.39 5.08
CA ARG A 90 19.60 -1.81 5.96
C ARG A 90 19.03 -2.01 7.35
N VAL A 91 19.46 -3.07 8.01
CA VAL A 91 19.09 -3.31 9.40
C VAL A 91 19.97 -2.41 10.27
N VAL A 92 19.35 -1.69 11.21
CA VAL A 92 20.07 -0.80 12.11
C VAL A 92 21.09 -1.62 12.91
N GLY A 93 22.34 -1.12 12.95
CA GLY A 93 23.42 -1.79 13.66
C GLY A 93 24.10 -2.88 12.89
N SER A 94 23.74 -3.07 11.60
CA SER A 94 24.33 -4.08 10.75
C SER A 94 24.86 -3.43 9.48
N SER A 95 25.87 -4.02 8.88
CA SER A 95 26.39 -3.57 7.59
C SER A 95 25.66 -4.23 6.42
N GLY A 96 24.77 -5.18 6.70
CA GLY A 96 24.04 -5.89 5.66
C GLY A 96 22.78 -5.18 5.23
N SER A 97 22.28 -5.57 4.07
CA SER A 97 20.99 -5.10 3.59
C SER A 97 20.06 -6.29 3.38
N VAL A 98 18.76 -6.03 3.44
CA VAL A 98 17.74 -7.05 3.20
C VAL A 98 16.83 -6.58 2.08
N GLN A 99 16.35 -7.54 1.30
CA GLN A 99 15.36 -7.29 0.28
C GLN A 99 14.11 -8.08 0.60
N LEU A 100 12.96 -7.44 0.40
CA LEU A 100 11.69 -8.06 0.67
C LEU A 100 10.76 -7.74 -0.47
N ARG A 101 10.13 -8.76 -1.05
CA ARG A 101 9.11 -8.55 -2.08
C ARG A 101 7.77 -8.96 -1.50
N TYR A 102 6.81 -8.08 -1.61
CA TYR A 102 5.48 -8.33 -1.09
C TYR A 102 4.45 -7.63 -1.98
N ALA A 103 3.18 -7.86 -1.70
CA ALA A 103 2.12 -7.26 -2.49
C ALA A 103 1.16 -6.49 -1.61
N ALA A 104 0.55 -5.46 -2.19
CA ALA A 104 -0.42 -4.63 -1.51
C ALA A 104 -1.66 -4.52 -2.37
N VAL A 105 -2.82 -4.70 -1.73
CA VAL A 105 -4.12 -4.50 -2.36
C VAL A 105 -4.76 -3.31 -1.68
N ALA A 106 -4.96 -2.23 -2.44
CA ALA A 106 -5.49 -0.99 -1.88
C ALA A 106 -6.88 -0.72 -2.42
N GLN A 107 -7.74 -0.28 -1.52
CA GLN A 107 -9.07 0.21 -1.88
C GLN A 107 -9.08 1.71 -1.65
N TRP A 108 -9.58 2.44 -2.65
CA TRP A 108 -9.50 3.90 -2.68
C TRP A 108 -10.89 4.50 -2.66
N LYS A 109 -10.98 5.73 -2.18
CA LYS A 109 -12.18 6.55 -2.28
C LYS A 109 -11.76 8.00 -2.32
N ASP A 110 -12.24 8.72 -3.34
CA ASP A 110 -11.94 10.15 -3.50
C ASP A 110 -10.45 10.44 -3.49
N GLY A 111 -9.67 9.52 -4.08
CA GLY A 111 -8.23 9.72 -4.21
C GLY A 111 -7.42 9.36 -2.96
N LEU A 112 -8.08 8.78 -1.94
CA LEU A 112 -7.39 8.38 -0.71
C LEU A 112 -7.58 6.89 -0.46
N ILE A 113 -6.59 6.28 0.16
CA ILE A 113 -6.64 4.86 0.53
C ILE A 113 -7.55 4.73 1.75
N VAL A 114 -8.58 3.88 1.64
CA VAL A 114 -9.44 3.58 2.77
C VAL A 114 -9.10 2.22 3.39
N ARG A 115 -8.49 1.32 2.62
CA ARG A 115 -8.01 0.05 3.16
C ARG A 115 -6.84 -0.41 2.33
N ASN A 116 -5.77 -0.84 3.00
CA ASN A 116 -4.58 -1.38 2.34
C ASN A 116 -4.25 -2.71 3.00
N THR A 117 -4.31 -3.80 2.23
CA THR A 117 -4.02 -5.14 2.74
C THR A 117 -2.69 -5.61 2.17
N SER A 118 -1.78 -6.04 3.05
CA SER A 118 -0.44 -6.48 2.67
C SER A 118 -0.35 -7.99 2.71
N TYR A 119 0.29 -8.56 1.68
CA TYR A 119 0.44 -10.00 1.52
C TYR A 119 1.89 -10.34 1.27
N THR A 120 2.35 -11.46 1.83
CA THR A 120 3.65 -12.02 1.46
C THR A 120 3.53 -12.92 0.23
N ASP A 121 2.34 -13.50 0.01
CA ASP A 121 2.09 -14.36 -1.15
C ASP A 121 1.46 -13.51 -2.26
N ILE A 122 2.23 -13.29 -3.32
CA ILE A 122 1.83 -12.39 -4.40
C ILE A 122 0.63 -12.95 -5.17
N ASP A 123 0.58 -14.26 -5.38
CA ASP A 123 -0.55 -14.86 -6.09
C ASP A 123 -1.83 -14.76 -5.27
N GLU A 124 -1.74 -14.95 -3.97
CA GLU A 124 -2.89 -14.77 -3.09
C GLU A 124 -3.40 -13.34 -3.12
N ALA A 125 -2.48 -12.38 -3.12
CA ALA A 125 -2.84 -10.96 -3.20
C ALA A 125 -3.54 -10.64 -4.52
N ARG A 126 -3.02 -11.18 -5.62
CA ARG A 126 -3.61 -10.95 -6.93
C ARG A 126 -5.04 -11.47 -7.00
N ALA A 127 -5.26 -12.68 -6.49
CA ALA A 127 -6.60 -13.26 -6.46
C ALA A 127 -7.55 -12.45 -5.58
N ALA A 128 -7.07 -11.98 -4.44
CA ALA A 128 -7.88 -11.16 -3.55
C ALA A 128 -8.27 -9.85 -4.21
N ALA A 129 -7.33 -9.21 -4.91
CA ALA A 129 -7.60 -7.95 -5.59
C ALA A 129 -8.64 -8.13 -6.69
N GLU A 130 -8.53 -9.22 -7.44
CA GLU A 130 -9.49 -9.50 -8.51
C GLU A 130 -10.89 -9.74 -7.95
N ARG A 131 -11.00 -10.44 -6.83
CA ARG A 131 -12.30 -10.65 -6.19
C ARG A 131 -12.91 -9.34 -5.72
N LEU A 132 -12.12 -8.47 -5.12
CA LEU A 132 -12.62 -7.19 -4.66
C LEU A 132 -13.12 -6.32 -5.81
N ALA A 133 -12.39 -6.31 -6.92
CA ALA A 133 -12.80 -5.54 -8.08
C ALA A 133 -14.10 -6.08 -8.66
N GLN A 134 -14.26 -7.40 -8.67
CA GLN A 134 -15.49 -8.02 -9.18
C GLN A 134 -16.67 -7.76 -8.26
N GLU A 135 -16.46 -7.79 -6.94
CA GLU A 135 -17.52 -7.53 -5.99
C GLU A 135 -18.08 -6.12 -6.14
N GLY A 136 -17.19 -5.16 -6.43
CA GLY A 136 -17.63 -3.80 -6.69
C GLY A 136 -18.56 -3.71 -7.88
N ASP A 137 -18.27 -4.50 -8.91
CA ASP A 137 -19.10 -4.51 -10.13
C ASP A 137 -20.50 -5.05 -9.90
N GLN A 138 -20.69 -5.82 -8.84
CA GLN A 138 -21.97 -6.48 -8.60
C GLN A 138 -22.96 -5.62 -7.84
N ARG A 139 -22.57 -4.39 -7.54
CA ARG A 139 -23.47 -3.47 -6.81
C ARG A 139 -24.27 -2.56 -7.75
#